data_ca5f517d7ce0096d6ada006d58f5d061
#
_entry.id   ca5f517d7ce0096d6ada006d58f5d061
#
_cell.length_a   1.000
_cell.length_b   1.000
_cell.length_c   1.000
_cell.angle_alpha   90.00
_cell.angle_beta   90.00
_cell.angle_gamma   90.00
#
_symmetry.space_group_name_H-M   'P 1'
#
loop_
_entity.id
_entity.type
_entity.pdbx_description
1 polymer ?
#
loop_
_entity_poly.entity_id
_entity_poly.type
_entity_poly.pdbx_seq_one_letter_code
_entity_poly.pdbx_strand_id
1 'polypeptide(L)'
;MFAAVGALALTGCGGDGDGKKKSGDDSGKGTDSASTVDLPKLDGENVSVAAVWTGPEQANFTKVLDEFEKRTGASVTFVPAQDPIINFLGTKIAGKQPPDVAMIPQVGAIQQAAAKKWAKPVGPEARAQLGQNYAEVWQELGKVDGTQYGVYFKAANKSLIWYNAAAFDNAGASEPKTWKDFLTTAETISASGVTPVSVGGADGWTLTDWFENVYLSQAGPEKYDQLAKHEIPWTDPSVKDALTTLAELFGKPELIAGGADGALQTEFPASVTQTFTGGDQPKGAMVFEGDFVSVNIAQTEAKIGTDAKVFPFPAVGADSPVVTGGDAAVALKDTKGAQALLTWLASSDAAKIWAEAGGFISPNKSLDLKAYPNDVQRTMAQALIDAGDDVRFDMSDQAPQSFGGTPGKGEWKILQDFLKNPKDIAGTQKQLESEAVKAYKS
;
A
#
# COMPACT_ATOMS: atom_id res chain seq x y z
N MET A 1 10.98 -32.81 -49.63
CA MET A 1 10.60 -34.18 -50.00
C MET A 1 9.36 -34.54 -49.21
N PHE A 2 8.26 -34.66 -49.97
CA PHE A 2 7.06 -35.51 -49.78
C PHE A 2 6.38 -35.54 -48.42
N ALA A 3 5.18 -34.94 -48.22
CA ALA A 3 3.83 -35.27 -48.75
C ALA A 3 3.22 -36.59 -48.15
N ALA A 4 2.06 -36.53 -47.53
CA ALA A 4 0.71 -36.80 -48.00
C ALA A 4 -0.22 -36.97 -46.77
N VAL A 5 -1.29 -36.23 -46.60
CA VAL A 5 -2.68 -36.40 -47.11
C VAL A 5 -3.34 -37.76 -46.75
N GLY A 6 -4.46 -37.70 -46.08
CA GLY A 6 -5.40 -38.82 -45.87
C GLY A 6 -6.70 -38.37 -45.24
N ALA A 7 -7.65 -37.90 -46.05
CA ALA A 7 -9.06 -37.73 -45.71
C ALA A 7 -9.82 -39.00 -45.92
N LEU A 8 -10.78 -39.34 -45.05
CA LEU A 8 -11.84 -40.29 -45.38
C LEU A 8 -13.16 -39.87 -44.71
N ALA A 9 -14.07 -39.50 -45.58
CA ALA A 9 -15.48 -39.34 -45.27
C ALA A 9 -16.20 -40.68 -45.48
N LEU A 10 -17.20 -40.97 -44.67
CA LEU A 10 -18.25 -41.95 -45.01
C LEU A 10 -19.59 -41.53 -44.39
N THR A 11 -20.50 -41.38 -45.30
CA THR A 11 -21.92 -41.11 -45.21
C THR A 11 -22.71 -42.33 -44.72
N GLY A 12 -23.83 -42.11 -44.05
CA GLY A 12 -24.85 -43.11 -43.83
C GLY A 12 -26.19 -42.49 -43.41
N CYS A 13 -27.17 -42.58 -44.29
CA CYS A 13 -28.52 -42.07 -44.18
C CYS A 13 -29.46 -42.89 -43.29
N GLY A 14 -30.52 -42.21 -42.75
CA GLY A 14 -31.89 -42.65 -42.93
C GLY A 14 -32.71 -42.89 -41.65
N GLY A 15 -33.84 -42.18 -41.53
CA GLY A 15 -34.96 -42.57 -40.68
C GLY A 15 -35.83 -41.39 -40.19
N ASP A 16 -36.95 -41.22 -40.88
CA ASP A 16 -38.05 -40.31 -40.56
C ASP A 16 -38.69 -40.52 -39.17
N GLY A 17 -39.14 -39.44 -38.54
CA GLY A 17 -39.95 -39.46 -37.32
C GLY A 17 -40.44 -38.09 -36.93
N ASP A 18 -41.59 -37.71 -37.38
CA ASP A 18 -42.35 -36.47 -37.16
C ASP A 18 -42.61 -36.19 -35.66
N GLY A 19 -42.31 -35.01 -35.17
CA GLY A 19 -42.62 -34.62 -33.79
C GLY A 19 -42.37 -33.13 -33.53
N LYS A 20 -43.32 -32.27 -33.84
CA LYS A 20 -43.36 -30.87 -33.44
C LYS A 20 -43.10 -30.69 -31.93
N LYS A 21 -42.03 -30.01 -31.54
CA LYS A 21 -41.97 -29.23 -30.31
C LYS A 21 -41.12 -27.96 -30.48
N LYS A 22 -41.71 -26.89 -29.97
CA LYS A 22 -41.33 -25.49 -29.89
C LYS A 22 -39.82 -25.23 -29.73
N SER A 23 -39.33 -24.30 -30.54
CA SER A 23 -38.10 -23.53 -30.33
C SER A 23 -38.15 -22.81 -28.97
N GLY A 24 -37.32 -23.22 -28.04
CA GLY A 24 -36.88 -22.42 -26.89
C GLY A 24 -35.50 -21.88 -27.25
N ASP A 25 -35.44 -20.60 -27.40
CA ASP A 25 -34.22 -19.81 -27.58
C ASP A 25 -33.48 -19.83 -26.21
N ASP A 26 -32.50 -20.73 -26.08
CA ASP A 26 -31.62 -20.78 -24.91
C ASP A 26 -30.35 -19.98 -25.27
N SER A 27 -30.52 -18.66 -25.27
CA SER A 27 -29.39 -17.75 -25.21
C SER A 27 -28.71 -17.92 -23.84
N GLY A 28 -27.59 -18.63 -23.83
CA GLY A 28 -26.71 -18.76 -22.69
C GLY A 28 -26.39 -17.39 -22.09
N LYS A 29 -27.10 -17.08 -21.01
CA LYS A 29 -26.68 -16.05 -20.05
C LYS A 29 -25.41 -16.55 -19.41
N GLY A 30 -24.29 -15.96 -19.83
CA GLY A 30 -23.08 -15.94 -19.02
C GLY A 30 -23.46 -15.42 -17.64
N THR A 31 -23.31 -16.25 -16.65
CA THR A 31 -23.49 -15.87 -15.24
C THR A 31 -22.29 -15.04 -14.80
N ASP A 32 -22.27 -13.76 -15.17
CA ASP A 32 -21.56 -12.71 -14.42
C ASP A 32 -22.42 -12.32 -13.22
N SER A 33 -22.57 -13.22 -12.27
CA SER A 33 -23.06 -12.87 -10.94
C SER A 33 -21.86 -12.90 -10.00
N ALA A 34 -21.05 -11.84 -9.99
CA ALA A 34 -20.35 -11.48 -8.78
C ALA A 34 -21.46 -11.36 -7.70
N SER A 35 -21.48 -12.26 -6.73
CA SER A 35 -22.47 -12.23 -5.66
C SER A 35 -22.27 -10.93 -4.89
N THR A 36 -23.20 -10.01 -4.99
CA THR A 36 -23.20 -8.77 -4.19
C THR A 36 -23.20 -9.18 -2.72
N VAL A 37 -22.34 -8.51 -1.91
CA VAL A 37 -22.30 -8.78 -0.48
C VAL A 37 -23.66 -8.49 0.15
N ASP A 38 -24.18 -9.43 0.95
CA ASP A 38 -25.43 -9.26 1.69
C ASP A 38 -25.17 -8.47 2.97
N LEU A 39 -25.93 -7.39 3.16
CA LEU A 39 -25.81 -6.48 4.29
C LEU A 39 -27.14 -6.35 5.03
N PRO A 40 -27.11 -6.30 6.36
CA PRO A 40 -28.33 -6.11 7.15
C PRO A 40 -28.93 -4.73 6.95
N LYS A 41 -30.23 -4.58 7.16
CA LYS A 41 -30.85 -3.29 7.32
C LYS A 41 -30.50 -2.67 8.67
N LEU A 42 -30.12 -1.39 8.64
CA LEU A 42 -29.58 -0.60 9.75
C LEU A 42 -30.29 0.77 9.84
N ASP A 43 -31.57 0.81 9.47
CA ASP A 43 -32.34 2.06 9.47
C ASP A 43 -32.28 2.75 10.85
N GLY A 44 -31.79 4.00 10.85
CA GLY A 44 -31.66 4.80 12.07
C GLY A 44 -30.39 4.53 12.92
N GLU A 45 -29.54 3.60 12.53
CA GLU A 45 -28.24 3.43 13.18
C GLU A 45 -27.22 4.48 12.67
N ASN A 46 -26.38 4.96 13.60
CA ASN A 46 -25.26 5.84 13.28
C ASN A 46 -23.96 5.09 13.47
N VAL A 47 -23.08 5.10 12.46
CA VAL A 47 -21.77 4.46 12.48
C VAL A 47 -20.72 5.54 12.26
N SER A 48 -19.69 5.59 13.11
CA SER A 48 -18.57 6.52 12.96
C SER A 48 -17.29 5.79 12.58
N VAL A 49 -16.54 6.35 11.61
CA VAL A 49 -15.31 5.77 11.10
C VAL A 49 -14.18 6.80 11.19
N ALA A 50 -13.10 6.46 11.91
CA ALA A 50 -11.92 7.30 11.99
C ALA A 50 -10.85 6.83 10.99
N ALA A 51 -10.22 7.78 10.29
CA ALA A 51 -9.07 7.54 9.46
C ALA A 51 -8.17 8.78 9.38
N VAL A 52 -6.88 8.59 9.05
CA VAL A 52 -5.91 9.67 8.87
C VAL A 52 -5.99 10.30 7.47
N TRP A 53 -6.75 9.72 6.57
CA TRP A 53 -6.88 10.17 5.19
C TRP A 53 -7.50 11.57 5.09
N THR A 54 -6.95 12.38 4.19
CA THR A 54 -7.40 13.75 3.93
C THR A 54 -7.56 13.97 2.43
N GLY A 55 -8.17 15.09 2.05
CA GLY A 55 -8.30 15.49 0.65
C GLY A 55 -8.94 14.42 -0.25
N PRO A 56 -8.30 14.05 -1.37
CA PRO A 56 -8.86 13.08 -2.32
C PRO A 56 -9.02 11.66 -1.76
N GLU A 57 -8.13 11.20 -0.87
CA GLU A 57 -8.30 9.89 -0.23
C GLU A 57 -9.55 9.84 0.63
N GLN A 58 -9.75 10.87 1.48
CA GLN A 58 -10.97 11.01 2.25
C GLN A 58 -12.21 11.06 1.34
N ALA A 59 -12.15 11.83 0.25
CA ALA A 59 -13.28 11.97 -0.69
C ALA A 59 -13.62 10.64 -1.37
N ASN A 60 -12.60 9.84 -1.74
CA ASN A 60 -12.82 8.52 -2.34
C ASN A 60 -13.36 7.51 -1.33
N PHE A 61 -12.85 7.51 -0.10
CA PHE A 61 -13.40 6.66 0.95
C PHE A 61 -14.84 7.05 1.32
N THR A 62 -15.16 8.34 1.32
CA THR A 62 -16.54 8.80 1.54
C THR A 62 -17.51 8.19 0.54
N LYS A 63 -17.14 8.05 -0.75
CA LYS A 63 -18.01 7.37 -1.74
C LYS A 63 -18.28 5.90 -1.38
N VAL A 64 -17.31 5.22 -0.76
CA VAL A 64 -17.46 3.84 -0.28
C VAL A 64 -18.46 3.80 0.89
N LEU A 65 -18.40 4.78 1.78
CA LEU A 65 -19.32 4.92 2.91
C LEU A 65 -20.73 5.32 2.47
N ASP A 66 -20.86 6.22 1.49
CA ASP A 66 -22.16 6.63 0.92
C ASP A 66 -22.92 5.43 0.32
N GLU A 67 -22.22 4.52 -0.36
CA GLU A 67 -22.86 3.31 -0.90
C GLU A 67 -23.24 2.32 0.21
N PHE A 68 -22.47 2.23 1.30
CA PHE A 68 -22.88 1.48 2.49
C PHE A 68 -24.16 2.05 3.11
N GLU A 69 -24.24 3.36 3.29
CA GLU A 69 -25.46 4.04 3.77
C GLU A 69 -26.67 3.71 2.90
N LYS A 70 -26.52 3.85 1.59
CA LYS A 70 -27.58 3.57 0.63
C LYS A 70 -28.07 2.12 0.68
N ARG A 71 -27.16 1.14 0.87
CA ARG A 71 -27.52 -0.28 0.93
C ARG A 71 -28.17 -0.67 2.25
N THR A 72 -27.75 -0.06 3.37
CA THR A 72 -28.14 -0.48 4.71
C THR A 72 -29.20 0.41 5.35
N GLY A 73 -29.29 1.68 4.97
CA GLY A 73 -30.12 2.69 5.65
C GLY A 73 -29.46 3.28 6.90
N ALA A 74 -28.21 2.95 7.20
CA ALA A 74 -27.42 3.59 8.26
C ALA A 74 -27.00 5.01 7.87
N SER A 75 -26.63 5.83 8.85
CA SER A 75 -25.88 7.07 8.64
C SER A 75 -24.44 6.87 9.08
N VAL A 76 -23.47 7.25 8.22
CA VAL A 76 -22.03 7.10 8.53
C VAL A 76 -21.36 8.46 8.67
N THR A 77 -20.61 8.64 9.75
CA THR A 77 -19.84 9.85 10.00
C THR A 77 -18.35 9.55 9.86
N PHE A 78 -17.68 10.19 8.90
CA PHE A 78 -16.21 10.19 8.83
C PHE A 78 -15.64 11.09 9.92
N VAL A 79 -14.68 10.56 10.70
CA VAL A 79 -14.02 11.26 11.80
C VAL A 79 -12.53 11.43 11.41
N PRO A 80 -12.10 12.64 11.01
CA PRO A 80 -10.70 12.90 10.73
C PRO A 80 -9.83 12.61 11.95
N ALA A 81 -8.83 11.79 11.80
CA ALA A 81 -7.84 11.46 12.82
C ALA A 81 -6.48 12.05 12.43
N GLN A 82 -5.63 12.24 13.44
CA GLN A 82 -4.23 12.60 13.24
C GLN A 82 -3.36 11.36 13.43
N ASP A 83 -2.27 11.31 12.71
CA ASP A 83 -1.25 10.29 12.90
C ASP A 83 -0.35 10.64 14.11
N PRO A 84 0.03 9.66 14.96
CA PRO A 84 -0.39 8.24 14.93
C PRO A 84 -1.83 8.03 15.40
N ILE A 85 -2.61 7.33 14.59
CA ILE A 85 -4.04 7.11 14.87
C ILE A 85 -4.30 6.51 16.25
N ILE A 86 -3.38 5.66 16.74
CA ILE A 86 -3.54 5.00 18.04
C ILE A 86 -3.57 6.00 19.22
N ASN A 87 -2.88 7.14 19.11
CA ASN A 87 -2.92 8.20 20.11
C ASN A 87 -4.25 8.94 20.08
N PHE A 88 -4.76 9.22 18.88
CA PHE A 88 -6.10 9.77 18.67
C PHE A 88 -7.17 8.86 19.28
N LEU A 89 -7.12 7.55 18.99
CA LEU A 89 -8.05 6.56 19.53
C LEU A 89 -7.95 6.50 21.07
N GLY A 90 -6.76 6.51 21.63
CA GLY A 90 -6.56 6.55 23.07
C GLY A 90 -7.26 7.74 23.74
N THR A 91 -7.17 8.92 23.13
CA THR A 91 -7.83 10.13 23.60
C THR A 91 -9.36 10.00 23.53
N LYS A 92 -9.88 9.50 22.42
CA LYS A 92 -11.33 9.29 22.22
C LYS A 92 -11.90 8.25 23.19
N ILE A 93 -11.17 7.17 23.43
CA ILE A 93 -11.56 6.10 24.37
C ILE A 93 -11.55 6.61 25.82
N ALA A 94 -10.49 7.35 26.21
CA ALA A 94 -10.45 7.98 27.52
C ALA A 94 -11.61 8.95 27.75
N GLY A 95 -12.01 9.68 26.70
CA GLY A 95 -13.18 10.55 26.68
C GLY A 95 -14.53 9.81 26.60
N LYS A 96 -14.54 8.47 26.57
CA LYS A 96 -15.74 7.61 26.40
C LYS A 96 -16.51 7.89 25.10
N GLN A 97 -15.84 8.35 24.07
CA GLN A 97 -16.37 8.65 22.73
C GLN A 97 -15.56 8.01 21.62
N PRO A 98 -15.27 6.69 21.70
CA PRO A 98 -14.56 6.02 20.59
C PRO A 98 -15.42 6.05 19.32
N PRO A 99 -14.81 6.15 18.14
CA PRO A 99 -15.49 5.82 16.89
C PRO A 99 -15.92 4.34 16.90
N ASP A 100 -16.82 3.98 16.00
CA ASP A 100 -17.29 2.60 15.89
C ASP A 100 -16.23 1.73 15.18
N VAL A 101 -15.58 2.28 14.15
CA VAL A 101 -14.52 1.66 13.37
C VAL A 101 -13.35 2.64 13.21
N ALA A 102 -12.14 2.14 13.09
CA ALA A 102 -10.96 2.93 12.70
C ALA A 102 -10.20 2.21 11.57
N MET A 103 -9.70 2.99 10.61
CA MET A 103 -8.75 2.51 9.60
C MET A 103 -7.35 2.65 10.18
N ILE A 104 -6.67 1.54 10.39
CA ILE A 104 -5.36 1.49 11.08
C ILE A 104 -4.32 0.94 10.10
N PRO A 105 -3.29 1.71 9.72
CA PRO A 105 -2.23 1.23 8.84
C PRO A 105 -1.24 0.30 9.55
N GLN A 106 -0.88 0.59 10.81
CA GLN A 106 0.16 -0.13 11.51
C GLN A 106 -0.34 -1.42 12.18
N VAL A 107 0.27 -2.55 11.87
CA VAL A 107 0.04 -3.84 12.55
C VAL A 107 0.32 -3.73 14.04
N GLY A 108 1.41 -3.05 14.44
CA GLY A 108 1.74 -2.80 15.84
C GLY A 108 0.67 -2.01 16.58
N ALA A 109 -0.04 -1.11 15.91
CA ALA A 109 -1.18 -0.38 16.50
C ALA A 109 -2.41 -1.28 16.66
N ILE A 110 -2.67 -2.22 15.73
CA ILE A 110 -3.73 -3.23 15.88
C ILE A 110 -3.45 -4.13 17.09
N GLN A 111 -2.21 -4.60 17.22
CA GLN A 111 -1.75 -5.41 18.36
C GLN A 111 -1.94 -4.65 19.68
N GLN A 112 -1.55 -3.38 19.71
CA GLN A 112 -1.73 -2.54 20.89
C GLN A 112 -3.22 -2.32 21.23
N ALA A 113 -4.08 -2.10 20.23
CA ALA A 113 -5.51 -1.93 20.43
C ALA A 113 -6.17 -3.21 20.94
N ALA A 114 -5.74 -4.38 20.45
CA ALA A 114 -6.20 -5.69 20.94
C ALA A 114 -5.75 -5.95 22.38
N ALA A 115 -4.48 -5.75 22.71
CA ALA A 115 -3.92 -5.92 24.06
C ALA A 115 -4.62 -5.02 25.08
N LYS A 116 -4.95 -3.78 24.71
CA LYS A 116 -5.72 -2.84 25.54
C LYS A 116 -7.23 -3.13 25.54
N LYS A 117 -7.71 -4.16 24.84
CA LYS A 117 -9.13 -4.49 24.70
C LYS A 117 -9.97 -3.38 24.05
N TRP A 118 -9.35 -2.51 23.29
CA TRP A 118 -10.03 -1.47 22.52
C TRP A 118 -10.65 -2.08 21.27
N ALA A 119 -9.87 -2.89 20.53
CA ALA A 119 -10.36 -3.61 19.37
C ALA A 119 -11.35 -4.72 19.74
N LYS A 120 -12.33 -4.94 18.87
CA LYS A 120 -13.31 -6.02 18.96
C LYS A 120 -13.05 -7.05 17.88
N PRO A 121 -13.27 -8.35 18.16
CA PRO A 121 -13.12 -9.40 17.15
C PRO A 121 -14.01 -9.14 15.92
N VAL A 122 -13.49 -9.48 14.76
CA VAL A 122 -14.22 -9.45 13.49
C VAL A 122 -15.34 -10.48 13.50
N GLY A 123 -16.53 -10.07 13.08
CA GLY A 123 -17.73 -10.94 13.00
C GLY A 123 -17.60 -12.07 11.97
N PRO A 124 -18.49 -13.07 12.04
CA PRO A 124 -18.42 -14.26 11.18
C PRO A 124 -18.58 -13.94 9.70
N GLU A 125 -19.40 -12.97 9.33
CA GLU A 125 -19.66 -12.58 7.94
C GLU A 125 -18.42 -11.99 7.29
N ALA A 126 -17.74 -11.04 7.95
CA ALA A 126 -16.50 -10.47 7.45
C ALA A 126 -15.37 -11.50 7.42
N ARG A 127 -15.29 -12.41 8.42
CA ARG A 127 -14.33 -13.52 8.39
C ARG A 127 -14.55 -14.47 7.23
N ALA A 128 -15.81 -14.72 6.86
CA ALA A 128 -16.14 -15.54 5.68
C ALA A 128 -15.64 -14.87 4.39
N GLN A 129 -15.80 -13.54 4.25
CA GLN A 129 -15.26 -12.77 3.13
C GLN A 129 -13.73 -12.86 3.08
N LEU A 130 -13.05 -12.69 4.21
CA LEU A 130 -11.60 -12.81 4.30
C LEU A 130 -11.13 -14.21 3.86
N GLY A 131 -11.71 -15.26 4.39
CA GLY A 131 -11.32 -16.64 4.06
C GLY A 131 -11.53 -17.02 2.58
N GLN A 132 -12.51 -16.40 1.91
CA GLN A 132 -12.80 -16.66 0.50
C GLN A 132 -11.95 -15.81 -0.46
N ASN A 133 -11.72 -14.56 -0.11
CA ASN A 133 -11.30 -13.54 -1.06
C ASN A 133 -9.90 -12.97 -0.81
N TYR A 134 -9.26 -13.30 0.32
CA TYR A 134 -7.95 -12.75 0.67
C TYR A 134 -6.87 -13.82 0.69
N ALA A 135 -5.64 -13.47 0.30
CA ALA A 135 -4.48 -14.30 0.55
C ALA A 135 -4.22 -14.43 2.07
N GLU A 136 -3.53 -15.49 2.49
CA GLU A 136 -3.32 -15.79 3.90
C GLU A 136 -2.55 -14.67 4.62
N VAL A 137 -1.55 -14.08 3.97
CA VAL A 137 -0.77 -12.97 4.52
C VAL A 137 -1.65 -11.82 5.02
N TRP A 138 -2.66 -11.42 4.27
CA TRP A 138 -3.57 -10.33 4.66
C TRP A 138 -4.49 -10.70 5.84
N GLN A 139 -4.81 -11.98 5.97
CA GLN A 139 -5.57 -12.46 7.12
C GLN A 139 -4.70 -12.48 8.38
N GLU A 140 -3.46 -12.98 8.27
CA GLU A 140 -2.52 -13.07 9.40
C GLU A 140 -2.13 -11.69 9.94
N LEU A 141 -1.89 -10.70 9.08
CA LEU A 141 -1.60 -9.32 9.48
C LEU A 141 -2.71 -8.68 10.34
N GLY A 142 -3.95 -9.11 10.16
CA GLY A 142 -5.11 -8.64 10.95
C GLY A 142 -5.36 -9.45 12.22
N LYS A 143 -4.54 -10.49 12.54
CA LYS A 143 -4.73 -11.35 13.70
C LYS A 143 -3.82 -10.95 14.86
N VAL A 144 -4.34 -11.14 16.07
CA VAL A 144 -3.57 -11.06 17.31
C VAL A 144 -3.95 -12.26 18.15
N ASP A 145 -2.98 -13.07 18.56
CA ASP A 145 -3.17 -14.30 19.32
C ASP A 145 -4.26 -15.23 18.71
N GLY A 146 -4.23 -15.39 17.40
CA GLY A 146 -5.17 -16.22 16.63
C GLY A 146 -6.58 -15.64 16.45
N THR A 147 -6.86 -14.47 17.00
CA THR A 147 -8.15 -13.75 16.85
C THR A 147 -8.06 -12.68 15.78
N GLN A 148 -9.00 -12.68 14.82
CA GLN A 148 -9.08 -11.65 13.78
C GLN A 148 -9.65 -10.35 14.35
N TYR A 149 -8.89 -9.25 14.23
CA TYR A 149 -9.30 -7.89 14.63
C TYR A 149 -9.32 -6.92 13.46
N GLY A 150 -8.44 -7.09 12.48
CA GLY A 150 -8.33 -6.22 11.32
C GLY A 150 -8.87 -6.85 10.04
N VAL A 151 -9.53 -6.03 9.21
CA VAL A 151 -9.93 -6.33 7.83
C VAL A 151 -9.16 -5.37 6.93
N TYR A 152 -8.13 -5.84 6.25
CA TYR A 152 -7.38 -5.01 5.31
C TYR A 152 -8.26 -4.62 4.13
N PHE A 153 -8.61 -3.36 4.05
CA PHE A 153 -9.42 -2.80 2.97
C PHE A 153 -8.56 -2.26 1.83
N LYS A 154 -7.49 -1.57 2.18
CA LYS A 154 -6.54 -0.98 1.24
C LYS A 154 -5.19 -1.66 1.40
N ALA A 155 -4.56 -2.00 0.28
CA ALA A 155 -3.18 -2.40 0.17
C ALA A 155 -2.38 -1.32 -0.54
N ALA A 156 -1.06 -1.33 -0.42
CA ALA A 156 -0.16 -0.45 -1.13
C ALA A 156 1.05 -1.23 -1.64
N ASN A 157 1.50 -0.95 -2.86
CA ASN A 157 2.81 -1.36 -3.33
C ASN A 157 3.78 -0.21 -3.04
N LYS A 158 4.65 -0.37 -2.04
CA LYS A 158 5.60 0.64 -1.57
C LYS A 158 7.00 0.48 -2.19
N SER A 159 7.09 -0.12 -3.38
CA SER A 159 8.36 -0.36 -4.08
C SER A 159 8.35 0.26 -5.48
N LEU A 160 7.96 1.55 -5.55
CA LEU A 160 7.77 2.24 -6.81
C LEU A 160 8.52 3.59 -6.84
N ILE A 161 9.20 3.87 -7.95
CA ILE A 161 9.74 5.21 -8.20
C ILE A 161 8.94 5.88 -9.30
N TRP A 162 8.28 6.96 -8.95
CA TRP A 162 7.55 7.81 -9.88
C TRP A 162 8.46 8.89 -10.44
N TYR A 163 8.33 9.20 -11.72
CA TYR A 163 9.20 10.17 -12.36
C TYR A 163 8.48 11.09 -13.36
N ASN A 164 9.02 12.29 -13.50
CA ASN A 164 8.60 13.27 -14.48
C ASN A 164 9.20 12.89 -15.85
N ALA A 165 8.34 12.51 -16.79
CA ALA A 165 8.76 12.03 -18.10
C ALA A 165 9.53 13.08 -18.90
N ALA A 166 9.09 14.35 -18.84
CA ALA A 166 9.76 15.44 -19.56
C ALA A 166 11.18 15.74 -19.03
N ALA A 167 11.37 15.67 -17.69
CA ALA A 167 12.69 15.81 -17.07
C ALA A 167 13.64 14.67 -17.47
N PHE A 168 13.12 13.43 -17.56
CA PHE A 168 13.89 12.29 -18.04
C PHE A 168 14.28 12.44 -19.51
N ASP A 169 13.33 12.81 -20.36
CA ASP A 169 13.56 12.99 -21.80
C ASP A 169 14.60 14.10 -22.05
N ASN A 170 14.52 15.23 -21.33
CA ASN A 170 15.47 16.34 -21.43
C ASN A 170 16.89 15.96 -20.99
N ALA A 171 17.00 15.10 -19.96
CA ALA A 171 18.28 14.60 -19.49
C ALA A 171 18.83 13.45 -20.35
N GLY A 172 18.04 12.89 -21.28
CA GLY A 172 18.36 11.66 -21.98
C GLY A 172 18.47 10.46 -21.04
N ALA A 173 17.74 10.51 -19.93
CA ALA A 173 17.74 9.46 -18.91
C ALA A 173 16.78 8.32 -19.29
N SER A 174 17.00 7.14 -18.74
CA SER A 174 16.14 5.96 -18.90
C SER A 174 15.86 5.31 -17.55
N GLU A 175 14.81 4.49 -17.49
CA GLU A 175 14.40 3.78 -16.28
C GLU A 175 15.53 2.82 -15.81
N PRO A 176 16.07 3.01 -14.58
CA PRO A 176 17.12 2.15 -14.06
C PRO A 176 16.54 0.83 -13.54
N LYS A 177 17.31 -0.25 -13.68
CA LYS A 177 16.92 -1.57 -13.16
C LYS A 177 17.68 -1.95 -11.89
N THR A 178 18.87 -1.39 -11.71
CA THR A 178 19.72 -1.66 -10.54
C THR A 178 19.99 -0.39 -9.76
N TRP A 179 20.33 -0.51 -8.49
CA TRP A 179 20.72 0.62 -7.65
C TRP A 179 21.88 1.44 -8.25
N LYS A 180 22.85 0.74 -8.82
CA LYS A 180 23.97 1.41 -9.52
C LYS A 180 23.48 2.24 -10.70
N ASP A 181 22.57 1.68 -11.51
CA ASP A 181 22.00 2.41 -12.64
C ASP A 181 21.15 3.59 -12.16
N PHE A 182 20.42 3.43 -11.03
CA PHE A 182 19.65 4.50 -10.41
C PHE A 182 20.54 5.71 -10.02
N LEU A 183 21.68 5.44 -9.37
CA LEU A 183 22.61 6.51 -9.03
C LEU A 183 23.21 7.17 -10.28
N THR A 184 23.54 6.39 -11.32
CA THR A 184 24.02 6.91 -12.60
C THR A 184 22.94 7.75 -13.30
N THR A 185 21.68 7.30 -13.29
CA THR A 185 20.53 8.05 -13.82
C THR A 185 20.33 9.36 -13.05
N ALA A 186 20.43 9.31 -11.72
CA ALA A 186 20.35 10.52 -10.90
C ALA A 186 21.47 11.53 -11.21
N GLU A 187 22.71 11.07 -11.36
CA GLU A 187 23.84 11.94 -11.77
C GLU A 187 23.63 12.53 -13.18
N THR A 188 23.08 11.76 -14.12
CA THR A 188 22.74 12.21 -15.46
C THR A 188 21.68 13.32 -15.43
N ILE A 189 20.64 13.15 -14.64
CA ILE A 189 19.57 14.16 -14.44
C ILE A 189 20.17 15.41 -13.77
N SER A 190 21.01 15.25 -12.75
CA SER A 190 21.67 16.39 -12.10
C SER A 190 22.54 17.19 -13.07
N ALA A 191 23.26 16.52 -13.99
CA ALA A 191 24.05 17.17 -15.02
C ALA A 191 23.20 17.98 -16.03
N SER A 192 21.92 17.66 -16.19
CA SER A 192 20.99 18.46 -17.03
C SER A 192 20.46 19.71 -16.33
N GLY A 193 20.78 19.91 -15.04
CA GLY A 193 20.39 21.07 -14.24
C GLY A 193 19.11 20.86 -13.42
N VAL A 194 18.51 19.67 -13.44
CA VAL A 194 17.36 19.29 -12.61
C VAL A 194 17.84 18.48 -11.42
N THR A 195 17.32 18.75 -10.22
CA THR A 195 17.63 17.91 -9.07
C THR A 195 16.93 16.53 -9.23
N PRO A 196 17.64 15.40 -9.02
CA PRO A 196 17.09 14.08 -9.34
C PRO A 196 15.94 13.63 -8.46
N VAL A 197 16.07 13.74 -7.12
CA VAL A 197 15.16 13.07 -6.19
C VAL A 197 14.49 14.04 -5.24
N SER A 198 13.18 13.99 -5.14
CA SER A 198 12.38 14.62 -4.10
C SER A 198 12.13 13.64 -2.97
N VAL A 199 12.37 14.01 -1.72
CA VAL A 199 12.21 13.15 -0.54
C VAL A 199 11.31 13.83 0.48
N GLY A 200 10.23 13.16 0.87
CA GLY A 200 9.28 13.64 1.88
C GLY A 200 9.73 13.30 3.32
N GLY A 201 10.96 13.69 3.69
CA GLY A 201 11.59 13.26 4.94
C GLY A 201 11.00 13.86 6.22
N ALA A 202 10.12 14.89 6.11
CA ALA A 202 9.47 15.49 7.29
C ALA A 202 8.57 14.49 8.03
N ASP A 203 7.87 13.63 7.30
CA ASP A 203 6.93 12.65 7.86
C ASP A 203 7.62 11.48 8.59
N GLY A 204 8.87 11.22 8.25
CA GLY A 204 9.69 10.16 8.87
C GLY A 204 9.47 8.79 8.26
N TRP A 205 8.23 8.33 8.09
CA TRP A 205 7.90 7.02 7.51
C TRP A 205 8.41 6.82 6.08
N THR A 206 8.51 7.88 5.28
CA THR A 206 9.09 7.79 3.94
C THR A 206 10.57 7.34 3.95
N LEU A 207 11.29 7.64 5.03
CA LEU A 207 12.69 7.24 5.18
C LEU A 207 12.81 5.76 5.63
N THR A 208 11.82 5.24 6.37
CA THR A 208 11.76 3.80 6.66
C THR A 208 11.52 3.02 5.39
N ASP A 209 10.65 3.48 4.51
CA ASP A 209 10.38 2.85 3.21
C ASP A 209 11.66 2.78 2.34
N TRP A 210 12.48 3.85 2.30
CA TRP A 210 13.79 3.81 1.64
C TRP A 210 14.70 2.73 2.21
N PHE A 211 14.83 2.66 3.53
CA PHE A 211 15.65 1.66 4.20
C PHE A 211 15.15 0.24 3.94
N GLU A 212 13.86 0.02 4.08
CA GLU A 212 13.22 -1.28 3.95
C GLU A 212 13.34 -1.87 2.55
N ASN A 213 13.17 -1.04 1.51
CA ASN A 213 13.34 -1.49 0.13
C ASN A 213 14.79 -1.86 -0.18
N VAL A 214 15.75 -1.04 0.28
CA VAL A 214 17.19 -1.38 0.16
C VAL A 214 17.48 -2.67 0.93
N TYR A 215 17.00 -2.77 2.17
CA TYR A 215 17.28 -3.91 3.04
C TYR A 215 16.68 -5.21 2.49
N LEU A 216 15.40 -5.20 2.09
CA LEU A 216 14.74 -6.38 1.51
C LEU A 216 15.45 -6.87 0.25
N SER A 217 15.79 -5.96 -0.68
CA SER A 217 16.50 -6.31 -1.91
C SER A 217 17.90 -6.85 -1.66
N GLN A 218 18.61 -6.37 -0.64
CA GLN A 218 19.99 -6.70 -0.37
C GLN A 218 20.16 -7.91 0.57
N ALA A 219 19.38 -7.95 1.64
CA ALA A 219 19.49 -8.98 2.67
C ALA A 219 18.55 -10.19 2.44
N GLY A 220 17.51 -9.99 1.62
CA GLY A 220 16.51 -11.00 1.30
C GLY A 220 15.38 -11.12 2.34
N PRO A 221 14.31 -11.85 1.98
CA PRO A 221 13.08 -11.89 2.76
C PRO A 221 13.26 -12.52 4.15
N GLU A 222 14.10 -13.55 4.28
CA GLU A 222 14.31 -14.22 5.57
C GLU A 222 14.91 -13.25 6.61
N LYS A 223 15.95 -12.50 6.26
CA LYS A 223 16.55 -11.51 7.17
C LYS A 223 15.63 -10.33 7.42
N TYR A 224 14.85 -9.94 6.43
CA TYR A 224 13.83 -8.92 6.59
C TYR A 224 12.83 -9.32 7.68
N ASP A 225 12.29 -10.55 7.60
CA ASP A 225 11.35 -11.09 8.57
C ASP A 225 11.94 -11.21 9.98
N GLN A 226 13.21 -11.62 10.07
CA GLN A 226 13.94 -11.71 11.34
C GLN A 226 14.16 -10.33 11.98
N LEU A 227 14.52 -9.31 11.17
CA LEU A 227 14.72 -7.95 11.67
C LEU A 227 13.39 -7.31 12.10
N ALA A 228 12.32 -7.49 11.30
CA ALA A 228 10.98 -7.01 11.60
C ALA A 228 10.45 -7.53 12.95
N LYS A 229 10.83 -8.74 13.34
CA LYS A 229 10.48 -9.37 14.62
C LYS A 229 11.52 -9.11 15.73
N HIS A 230 12.58 -8.39 15.43
CA HIS A 230 13.74 -8.22 16.31
C HIS A 230 14.36 -9.55 16.77
N GLU A 231 14.30 -10.58 15.92
CA GLU A 231 14.99 -11.86 16.12
C GLU A 231 16.49 -11.75 15.85
N ILE A 232 16.89 -10.80 15.00
CA ILE A 232 18.26 -10.34 14.84
C ILE A 232 18.34 -8.87 15.25
N PRO A 233 19.52 -8.43 15.78
CA PRO A 233 19.66 -7.05 16.26
C PRO A 233 19.83 -6.07 15.08
N TRP A 234 19.46 -4.82 15.26
CA TRP A 234 19.73 -3.73 14.32
C TRP A 234 21.25 -3.45 14.14
N THR A 235 22.08 -4.05 14.97
CA THR A 235 23.55 -4.06 14.80
C THR A 235 24.06 -5.20 13.90
N ASP A 236 23.16 -6.03 13.33
CA ASP A 236 23.55 -7.07 12.37
C ASP A 236 24.33 -6.47 11.18
N PRO A 237 25.32 -7.18 10.63
CA PRO A 237 26.06 -6.72 9.46
C PRO A 237 25.17 -6.37 8.25
N SER A 238 24.05 -7.07 8.05
CA SER A 238 23.14 -6.78 6.94
C SER A 238 22.49 -5.39 7.04
N VAL A 239 22.19 -4.91 8.26
CA VAL A 239 21.68 -3.55 8.49
C VAL A 239 22.77 -2.51 8.17
N LYS A 240 24.03 -2.79 8.55
CA LYS A 240 25.15 -1.94 8.18
C LYS A 240 25.28 -1.82 6.66
N ASP A 241 25.16 -2.93 5.96
CA ASP A 241 25.30 -2.96 4.50
C ASP A 241 24.18 -2.15 3.83
N ALA A 242 22.93 -2.28 4.29
CA ALA A 242 21.81 -1.49 3.78
C ALA A 242 21.95 0.01 4.05
N LEU A 243 22.34 0.41 5.25
CA LEU A 243 22.64 1.81 5.58
C LEU A 243 23.81 2.35 4.74
N THR A 244 24.82 1.52 4.45
CA THR A 244 25.94 1.90 3.57
C THR A 244 25.47 2.16 2.14
N THR A 245 24.61 1.31 1.61
CA THR A 245 23.99 1.48 0.30
C THR A 245 23.13 2.75 0.25
N LEU A 246 22.29 2.97 1.25
CA LEU A 246 21.44 4.16 1.32
C LEU A 246 22.28 5.44 1.45
N ALA A 247 23.42 5.38 2.13
CA ALA A 247 24.36 6.50 2.23
C ALA A 247 24.97 6.91 0.87
N GLU A 248 24.94 6.04 -0.15
CA GLU A 248 25.41 6.41 -1.51
C GLU A 248 24.52 7.46 -2.15
N LEU A 249 23.23 7.48 -1.81
CA LEU A 249 22.29 8.53 -2.21
C LEU A 249 22.28 9.68 -1.19
N PHE A 250 22.03 9.39 0.09
CA PHE A 250 21.87 10.39 1.14
C PHE A 250 23.15 11.20 1.41
N GLY A 251 24.29 10.62 1.09
CA GLY A 251 25.60 11.27 1.16
C GLY A 251 25.90 12.26 0.02
N LYS A 252 25.00 12.40 -0.95
CA LYS A 252 25.08 13.29 -2.11
C LYS A 252 23.94 14.32 -2.09
N PRO A 253 24.03 15.36 -1.25
CA PRO A 253 22.94 16.32 -1.08
C PRO A 253 22.53 17.03 -2.38
N GLU A 254 23.41 17.10 -3.37
CA GLU A 254 23.13 17.64 -4.71
C GLU A 254 22.14 16.80 -5.51
N LEU A 255 21.94 15.53 -5.15
CA LEU A 255 20.95 14.64 -5.78
C LEU A 255 19.57 14.74 -5.15
N ILE A 256 19.43 15.45 -4.01
CA ILE A 256 18.18 15.55 -3.25
C ILE A 256 17.67 17.00 -3.28
N ALA A 257 16.39 17.17 -3.55
CA ALA A 257 15.75 18.49 -3.63
C ALA A 257 15.86 19.25 -2.29
N GLY A 258 16.63 20.34 -2.31
CA GLY A 258 16.97 21.12 -1.12
C GLY A 258 17.97 20.48 -0.17
N GLY A 259 18.62 19.38 -0.58
CA GLY A 259 19.54 18.61 0.26
C GLY A 259 18.83 17.96 1.45
N ALA A 260 19.59 17.51 2.42
CA ALA A 260 19.02 16.88 3.63
C ALA A 260 18.08 17.80 4.41
N ASP A 261 18.44 19.08 4.56
CA ASP A 261 17.61 20.04 5.30
C ASP A 261 16.28 20.33 4.58
N GLY A 262 16.30 20.44 3.24
CA GLY A 262 15.09 20.63 2.45
C GLY A 262 14.19 19.38 2.50
N ALA A 263 14.74 18.19 2.36
CA ALA A 263 14.01 16.94 2.46
C ALA A 263 13.31 16.80 3.83
N LEU A 264 13.97 17.15 4.92
CA LEU A 264 13.42 17.08 6.29
C LEU A 264 12.37 18.15 6.61
N GLN A 265 12.16 19.12 5.71
CA GLN A 265 11.09 20.11 5.78
C GLN A 265 9.98 19.85 4.76
N THR A 266 10.16 18.86 3.90
CA THR A 266 9.22 18.47 2.84
C THR A 266 8.37 17.31 3.33
N GLU A 267 7.06 17.52 3.42
CA GLU A 267 6.08 16.46 3.68
C GLU A 267 5.87 15.61 2.41
N PHE A 268 5.39 14.38 2.56
CA PHE A 268 5.17 13.46 1.45
C PHE A 268 4.33 14.08 0.31
N PRO A 269 3.15 14.68 0.53
CA PRO A 269 2.38 15.28 -0.57
C PRO A 269 3.13 16.39 -1.30
N ALA A 270 3.95 17.14 -0.58
CA ALA A 270 4.77 18.21 -1.15
C ALA A 270 5.91 17.64 -2.02
N SER A 271 6.51 16.51 -1.66
CA SER A 271 7.52 15.84 -2.47
C SER A 271 6.96 15.38 -3.82
N VAL A 272 5.73 14.88 -3.85
CA VAL A 272 5.03 14.53 -5.10
C VAL A 272 4.77 15.76 -5.94
N THR A 273 4.23 16.85 -5.34
CA THR A 273 3.98 18.11 -6.05
C THR A 273 5.27 18.68 -6.64
N GLN A 274 6.38 18.63 -5.91
CA GLN A 274 7.70 19.08 -6.39
C GLN A 274 8.15 18.33 -7.65
N THR A 275 7.74 17.07 -7.80
CA THR A 275 8.10 16.21 -8.94
C THR A 275 7.21 16.46 -10.16
N PHE A 276 5.93 16.74 -9.95
CA PHE A 276 4.94 16.80 -11.03
C PHE A 276 4.43 18.22 -11.34
N THR A 277 5.12 19.24 -10.87
CA THR A 277 4.90 20.65 -11.25
C THR A 277 6.17 21.24 -11.85
N GLY A 278 6.01 22.32 -12.66
CA GLY A 278 7.16 22.98 -13.28
C GLY A 278 7.56 22.42 -14.65
N GLY A 279 6.76 21.54 -15.25
CA GLY A 279 6.99 20.99 -16.59
C GLY A 279 8.24 20.11 -16.64
N ASP A 280 9.20 20.48 -17.50
CA ASP A 280 10.49 19.81 -17.68
C ASP A 280 11.59 20.27 -16.69
N GLN A 281 11.27 21.23 -15.81
CA GLN A 281 12.16 21.78 -14.78
C GLN A 281 11.53 21.64 -13.37
N PRO A 282 11.18 20.41 -12.94
CA PRO A 282 10.64 20.19 -11.60
C PRO A 282 11.73 20.42 -10.53
N LYS A 283 11.32 20.59 -9.27
CA LYS A 283 12.25 20.67 -8.14
C LYS A 283 12.96 19.34 -7.86
N GLY A 284 12.33 18.22 -8.22
CA GLY A 284 12.91 16.87 -8.21
C GLY A 284 12.35 16.08 -9.36
N ALA A 285 13.17 15.34 -10.11
CA ALA A 285 12.72 14.58 -11.28
C ALA A 285 12.02 13.28 -10.90
N MET A 286 12.29 12.75 -9.72
CA MET A 286 11.75 11.49 -9.20
C MET A 286 11.26 11.66 -7.76
N VAL A 287 10.27 10.86 -7.38
CA VAL A 287 9.85 10.65 -6.00
C VAL A 287 9.67 9.13 -5.78
N PHE A 288 10.25 8.62 -4.70
CA PHE A 288 10.05 7.24 -4.28
C PHE A 288 8.90 7.20 -3.30
N GLU A 289 7.94 6.35 -3.55
CA GLU A 289 6.87 5.89 -2.67
C GLU A 289 5.94 4.90 -3.39
N GLY A 290 4.80 4.60 -2.78
CA GLY A 290 3.85 3.60 -3.26
C GLY A 290 2.93 4.06 -4.40
N ASP A 291 2.00 3.19 -4.73
CA ASP A 291 0.95 3.43 -5.74
C ASP A 291 0.03 4.62 -5.38
N PHE A 292 -0.10 4.93 -4.09
CA PHE A 292 -0.88 6.04 -3.57
C PHE A 292 -0.34 7.43 -3.97
N VAL A 293 0.90 7.55 -4.45
CA VAL A 293 1.44 8.76 -5.10
C VAL A 293 0.50 9.26 -6.21
N SER A 294 -0.17 8.35 -6.90
CA SER A 294 -1.14 8.66 -7.94
C SER A 294 -2.28 9.59 -7.49
N VAL A 295 -2.66 9.54 -6.22
CA VAL A 295 -3.69 10.43 -5.62
C VAL A 295 -3.21 11.88 -5.59
N ASN A 296 -1.93 12.09 -5.25
CA ASN A 296 -1.33 13.40 -5.18
C ASN A 296 -1.00 13.95 -6.58
N ILE A 297 -0.59 13.07 -7.52
CA ILE A 297 -0.43 13.44 -8.94
C ILE A 297 -1.74 13.99 -9.50
N ALA A 298 -2.87 13.38 -9.16
CA ALA A 298 -4.19 13.84 -9.61
C ALA A 298 -4.56 15.27 -9.16
N GLN A 299 -3.83 15.85 -8.19
CA GLN A 299 -3.98 17.24 -7.77
C GLN A 299 -3.10 18.20 -8.59
N THR A 300 -2.28 17.69 -9.50
CA THR A 300 -1.46 18.43 -10.43
C THR A 300 -2.06 18.38 -11.85
N GLU A 301 -1.40 19.02 -12.80
CA GLU A 301 -1.80 18.94 -14.23
C GLU A 301 -1.23 17.69 -14.92
N ALA A 302 -0.33 16.95 -14.25
CA ALA A 302 0.36 15.80 -14.82
C ALA A 302 -0.58 14.59 -15.00
N LYS A 303 -0.48 13.94 -16.14
CA LYS A 303 -1.27 12.75 -16.50
C LYS A 303 -0.45 11.49 -16.27
N ILE A 304 -1.00 10.58 -15.48
CA ILE A 304 -0.40 9.26 -15.24
C ILE A 304 -0.32 8.47 -16.55
N GLY A 305 0.85 7.88 -16.78
CA GLY A 305 1.16 7.12 -18.00
C GLY A 305 1.77 7.97 -19.12
N THR A 306 1.62 9.30 -19.07
CA THR A 306 2.19 10.24 -20.06
C THR A 306 3.26 11.12 -19.42
N ASP A 307 2.84 12.00 -18.51
CA ASP A 307 3.71 12.99 -17.87
C ASP A 307 4.34 12.42 -16.58
N ALA A 308 3.56 11.64 -15.85
CA ALA A 308 3.97 10.88 -14.68
C ALA A 308 4.05 9.40 -15.03
N LYS A 309 5.25 8.85 -14.97
CA LYS A 309 5.53 7.44 -15.21
C LYS A 309 6.12 6.79 -13.96
N VAL A 310 6.23 5.48 -13.96
CA VAL A 310 6.65 4.72 -12.79
C VAL A 310 7.48 3.51 -13.22
N PHE A 311 8.49 3.20 -12.41
CA PHE A 311 9.25 1.94 -12.51
C PHE A 311 9.42 1.32 -11.10
N PRO A 312 9.63 -0.01 -11.02
CA PRO A 312 9.87 -0.69 -9.76
C PRO A 312 11.13 -0.15 -9.05
N PHE A 313 11.17 -0.22 -7.72
CA PHE A 313 12.37 0.10 -6.96
C PHE A 313 13.57 -0.71 -7.50
N PRO A 314 14.70 -0.07 -7.81
CA PRO A 314 15.84 -0.72 -8.45
C PRO A 314 16.46 -1.79 -7.56
N ALA A 315 16.78 -2.95 -8.13
CA ALA A 315 17.41 -4.02 -7.41
C ALA A 315 18.78 -3.61 -6.84
N VAL A 316 18.97 -3.81 -5.54
CA VAL A 316 20.26 -3.65 -4.85
C VAL A 316 21.01 -4.97 -4.85
N GLY A 317 20.29 -6.08 -4.64
CA GLY A 317 20.76 -7.46 -4.73
C GLY A 317 20.37 -8.11 -6.06
N ALA A 318 19.87 -9.34 -5.97
CA ALA A 318 19.47 -10.12 -7.14
C ALA A 318 18.12 -9.67 -7.72
N ASP A 319 17.20 -9.26 -6.85
CA ASP A 319 15.79 -9.00 -7.20
C ASP A 319 15.32 -7.62 -6.77
N SER A 320 14.34 -7.08 -7.47
CA SER A 320 13.61 -5.89 -7.02
C SER A 320 12.72 -6.25 -5.84
N PRO A 321 12.69 -5.42 -4.77
CA PRO A 321 11.87 -5.71 -3.61
C PRO A 321 10.40 -5.47 -3.91
N VAL A 322 9.52 -6.11 -3.12
CA VAL A 322 8.10 -5.76 -3.03
C VAL A 322 7.74 -5.60 -1.55
N VAL A 323 7.95 -4.39 -1.05
CA VAL A 323 7.42 -3.96 0.25
C VAL A 323 5.97 -3.53 0.05
N THR A 324 5.07 -4.05 0.89
CA THR A 324 3.65 -3.69 0.86
C THR A 324 3.25 -3.03 2.17
N GLY A 325 2.29 -2.13 2.10
CA GLY A 325 1.60 -1.58 3.25
C GLY A 325 0.09 -1.79 3.11
N GLY A 326 -0.68 -1.27 4.03
CA GLY A 326 -2.13 -1.31 3.91
C GLY A 326 -2.85 -0.79 5.13
N ASP A 327 -4.15 -0.53 4.96
CA ASP A 327 -5.01 0.00 6.00
C ASP A 327 -6.08 -1.01 6.37
N ALA A 328 -6.11 -1.42 7.63
CA ALA A 328 -7.10 -2.34 8.16
C ALA A 328 -8.25 -1.62 8.86
N ALA A 329 -9.47 -2.00 8.55
CA ALA A 329 -10.64 -1.63 9.31
C ALA A 329 -10.70 -2.44 10.61
N VAL A 330 -10.74 -1.76 11.75
CA VAL A 330 -10.79 -2.36 13.10
C VAL A 330 -12.00 -1.82 13.84
N ALA A 331 -12.88 -2.70 14.31
CA ALA A 331 -14.02 -2.32 15.14
C ALA A 331 -13.56 -1.97 16.55
N LEU A 332 -14.02 -0.83 17.08
CA LEU A 332 -13.79 -0.39 18.46
C LEU A 332 -15.03 -0.58 19.32
N LYS A 333 -16.19 -0.74 18.67
CA LYS A 333 -17.45 -1.13 19.31
C LYS A 333 -17.98 -2.41 18.66
N ASP A 334 -18.56 -3.28 19.46
CA ASP A 334 -19.23 -4.49 18.98
C ASP A 334 -20.71 -4.20 18.73
N THR A 335 -20.96 -3.35 17.72
CA THR A 335 -22.31 -3.00 17.27
C THR A 335 -22.63 -3.68 15.95
N LYS A 336 -23.92 -3.86 15.65
CA LYS A 336 -24.37 -4.42 14.37
C LYS A 336 -23.88 -3.58 13.20
N GLY A 337 -23.91 -2.25 13.33
CA GLY A 337 -23.44 -1.32 12.31
C GLY A 337 -21.92 -1.43 12.07
N ALA A 338 -21.09 -1.50 13.14
CA ALA A 338 -19.66 -1.68 13.01
C ALA A 338 -19.30 -2.99 12.31
N GLN A 339 -19.91 -4.13 12.70
CA GLN A 339 -19.66 -5.43 12.09
C GLN A 339 -20.13 -5.51 10.62
N ALA A 340 -21.27 -4.88 10.31
CA ALA A 340 -21.75 -4.77 8.93
C ALA A 340 -20.80 -3.93 8.07
N LEU A 341 -20.23 -2.85 8.62
CA LEU A 341 -19.24 -2.05 7.91
C LEU A 341 -17.95 -2.84 7.65
N LEU A 342 -17.45 -3.65 8.61
CA LEU A 342 -16.33 -4.55 8.37
C LEU A 342 -16.64 -5.56 7.25
N THR A 343 -17.86 -6.11 7.22
CA THR A 343 -18.29 -7.03 6.15
C THR A 343 -18.34 -6.33 4.80
N TRP A 344 -18.81 -5.09 4.75
CA TRP A 344 -18.81 -4.26 3.56
C TRP A 344 -17.40 -4.00 3.05
N LEU A 345 -16.50 -3.53 3.92
CA LEU A 345 -15.12 -3.22 3.56
C LEU A 345 -14.32 -4.48 3.15
N ALA A 346 -14.69 -5.67 3.62
CA ALA A 346 -14.09 -6.93 3.16
C ALA A 346 -14.53 -7.34 1.74
N SER A 347 -15.54 -6.69 1.16
CA SER A 347 -16.12 -7.09 -0.12
C SER A 347 -15.42 -6.44 -1.32
N SER A 348 -15.47 -7.13 -2.48
CA SER A 348 -15.05 -6.55 -3.76
C SER A 348 -15.94 -5.40 -4.22
N ASP A 349 -17.21 -5.36 -3.80
CA ASP A 349 -18.13 -4.27 -4.10
C ASP A 349 -17.65 -2.94 -3.52
N ALA A 350 -17.21 -2.94 -2.25
CA ALA A 350 -16.64 -1.76 -1.60
C ALA A 350 -15.31 -1.34 -2.26
N ALA A 351 -14.43 -2.31 -2.49
CA ALA A 351 -13.13 -2.08 -3.11
C ALA A 351 -13.24 -1.47 -4.50
N LYS A 352 -14.21 -1.93 -5.30
CA LYS A 352 -14.46 -1.45 -6.67
C LYS A 352 -14.68 0.07 -6.71
N ILE A 353 -15.43 0.61 -5.76
CA ILE A 353 -15.79 2.05 -5.74
C ILE A 353 -14.54 2.94 -5.66
N TRP A 354 -13.57 2.58 -4.81
CA TRP A 354 -12.34 3.34 -4.73
C TRP A 354 -11.36 3.00 -5.85
N ALA A 355 -11.29 1.72 -6.26
CA ALA A 355 -10.45 1.31 -7.39
C ALA A 355 -10.78 2.12 -8.66
N GLU A 356 -12.06 2.31 -8.98
CA GLU A 356 -12.52 3.11 -10.11
C GLU A 356 -12.12 4.60 -10.01
N ALA A 357 -11.96 5.11 -8.80
CA ALA A 357 -11.49 6.47 -8.55
C ALA A 357 -9.97 6.63 -8.65
N GLY A 358 -9.23 5.52 -8.58
CA GLY A 358 -7.76 5.49 -8.63
C GLY A 358 -7.07 5.73 -7.29
N GLY A 359 -5.76 5.45 -7.24
CA GLY A 359 -4.94 5.61 -6.03
C GLY A 359 -5.27 4.61 -4.92
N PHE A 360 -5.65 3.41 -5.30
CA PHE A 360 -6.08 2.36 -4.41
C PHE A 360 -5.71 0.99 -5.00
N ILE A 361 -5.18 0.12 -4.18
CA ILE A 361 -5.05 -1.30 -4.49
C ILE A 361 -5.83 -2.08 -3.43
N SER A 362 -6.62 -3.07 -3.86
CA SER A 362 -7.35 -3.95 -2.97
C SER A 362 -6.57 -5.23 -2.71
N PRO A 363 -6.45 -5.70 -1.46
CA PRO A 363 -5.96 -7.05 -1.15
C PRO A 363 -7.01 -8.13 -1.43
N ASN A 364 -8.23 -7.76 -1.81
CA ASN A 364 -9.30 -8.68 -2.17
C ASN A 364 -9.09 -9.17 -3.61
N LYS A 365 -8.63 -10.41 -3.77
CA LYS A 365 -8.33 -11.06 -5.06
C LYS A 365 -9.55 -11.32 -5.95
N SER A 366 -10.77 -11.11 -5.46
CA SER A 366 -12.00 -11.22 -6.26
C SER A 366 -12.38 -9.91 -6.98
N LEU A 367 -11.65 -8.81 -6.74
CA LEU A 367 -11.85 -7.57 -7.47
C LEU A 367 -11.38 -7.72 -8.92
N ASP A 368 -12.26 -7.44 -9.89
CA ASP A 368 -11.89 -7.42 -11.30
C ASP A 368 -10.89 -6.26 -11.56
N LEU A 369 -9.74 -6.57 -12.14
CA LEU A 369 -8.71 -5.59 -12.49
C LEU A 369 -9.22 -4.51 -13.46
N LYS A 370 -10.28 -4.76 -14.20
CA LYS A 370 -10.93 -3.76 -15.06
C LYS A 370 -11.53 -2.60 -14.25
N ALA A 371 -11.72 -2.75 -12.95
CA ALA A 371 -12.14 -1.65 -12.08
C ALA A 371 -11.08 -0.53 -11.99
N TYR A 372 -9.81 -0.83 -12.21
CA TYR A 372 -8.76 0.17 -12.17
C TYR A 372 -8.75 1.04 -13.46
N PRO A 373 -8.63 2.37 -13.35
CA PRO A 373 -8.93 3.30 -14.44
C PRO A 373 -7.91 3.32 -15.59
N ASN A 374 -6.69 2.86 -15.37
CA ASN A 374 -5.63 2.87 -16.37
C ASN A 374 -4.70 1.66 -16.26
N ASP A 375 -3.88 1.43 -17.31
CA ASP A 375 -2.97 0.28 -17.39
C ASP A 375 -1.89 0.31 -16.30
N VAL A 376 -1.42 1.49 -15.90
CA VAL A 376 -0.41 1.65 -14.86
C VAL A 376 -0.93 1.09 -13.54
N GLN A 377 -2.13 1.50 -13.11
CA GLN A 377 -2.73 1.03 -11.87
C GLN A 377 -3.12 -0.46 -11.95
N ARG A 378 -3.58 -0.94 -13.10
CA ARG A 378 -3.82 -2.38 -13.32
C ARG A 378 -2.53 -3.19 -13.14
N THR A 379 -1.44 -2.72 -13.72
CA THR A 379 -0.13 -3.39 -13.60
C THR A 379 0.35 -3.43 -12.16
N MET A 380 0.22 -2.33 -11.41
CA MET A 380 0.60 -2.28 -9.99
C MET A 380 -0.24 -3.21 -9.12
N ALA A 381 -1.56 -3.25 -9.35
CA ALA A 381 -2.46 -4.14 -8.65
C ALA A 381 -2.18 -5.62 -8.99
N GLN A 382 -1.95 -5.92 -10.27
CA GLN A 382 -1.58 -7.27 -10.71
C GLN A 382 -0.27 -7.72 -10.08
N ALA A 383 0.75 -6.85 -10.03
CA ALA A 383 2.04 -7.19 -9.41
C ALA A 383 1.90 -7.57 -7.93
N LEU A 384 1.03 -6.89 -7.18
CA LEU A 384 0.76 -7.23 -5.78
C LEU A 384 0.01 -8.58 -5.65
N ILE A 385 -0.92 -8.86 -6.57
CA ILE A 385 -1.65 -10.13 -6.60
C ILE A 385 -0.71 -11.28 -6.98
N ASP A 386 0.14 -11.09 -7.98
CA ASP A 386 1.07 -12.10 -8.46
C ASP A 386 2.17 -12.42 -7.43
N ALA A 387 2.58 -11.44 -6.65
CA ALA A 387 3.54 -11.63 -5.56
C ALA A 387 2.97 -12.51 -4.43
N GLY A 388 1.65 -12.56 -4.26
CA GLY A 388 0.99 -13.47 -3.31
C GLY A 388 1.57 -13.39 -1.90
N ASP A 389 2.16 -14.49 -1.42
CA ASP A 389 2.79 -14.56 -0.09
C ASP A 389 4.29 -14.15 -0.10
N ASP A 390 4.84 -13.81 -1.25
CA ASP A 390 6.23 -13.32 -1.37
C ASP A 390 6.39 -11.83 -1.05
N VAL A 391 5.29 -11.08 -0.91
CA VAL A 391 5.34 -9.70 -0.42
C VAL A 391 5.85 -9.64 1.01
N ARG A 392 6.53 -8.56 1.36
CA ARG A 392 6.86 -8.26 2.76
C ARG A 392 6.13 -6.98 3.18
N PHE A 393 5.39 -7.12 4.28
CA PHE A 393 4.73 -5.95 4.84
C PHE A 393 5.76 -5.01 5.43
N ASP A 394 5.52 -3.71 5.31
CA ASP A 394 6.32 -2.63 5.88
C ASP A 394 6.78 -2.97 7.30
N MET A 395 8.08 -2.97 7.51
CA MET A 395 8.70 -3.39 8.78
C MET A 395 8.36 -2.43 9.90
N SER A 396 8.39 -1.15 9.61
CA SER A 396 8.10 -0.09 10.57
C SER A 396 6.65 -0.15 11.05
N ASP A 397 5.72 -0.49 10.15
CA ASP A 397 4.31 -0.68 10.47
C ASP A 397 4.02 -1.97 11.25
N GLN A 398 4.89 -2.99 11.13
CA GLN A 398 4.82 -4.21 11.95
C GLN A 398 5.40 -4.02 13.35
N ALA A 399 6.36 -3.11 13.50
CA ALA A 399 7.06 -2.87 14.75
C ALA A 399 6.13 -2.32 15.85
N PRO A 400 6.52 -2.47 17.13
CA PRO A 400 5.85 -1.75 18.21
C PRO A 400 5.76 -0.26 17.90
N GLN A 401 4.59 0.34 18.11
CA GLN A 401 4.29 1.74 17.77
C GLN A 401 5.34 2.74 18.27
N SER A 402 5.92 2.48 19.45
CA SER A 402 6.94 3.34 20.02
C SER A 402 8.27 3.34 19.26
N PHE A 403 8.53 2.33 18.44
CA PHE A 403 9.71 2.20 17.58
C PHE A 403 9.42 2.60 16.14
N GLY A 404 8.46 1.91 15.49
CA GLY A 404 8.23 2.03 14.04
C GLY A 404 7.19 3.08 13.61
N GLY A 405 6.41 3.67 14.53
CA GLY A 405 5.28 4.51 14.10
C GLY A 405 5.05 5.77 14.95
N THR A 406 6.08 6.36 15.56
CA THR A 406 5.92 7.56 16.41
C THR A 406 6.77 8.73 15.91
N PRO A 407 6.17 9.85 15.44
CA PRO A 407 6.90 11.03 15.00
C PRO A 407 7.91 11.52 16.05
N GLY A 408 9.13 11.81 15.61
CA GLY A 408 10.20 12.31 16.44
C GLY A 408 10.81 11.31 17.42
N LYS A 409 10.52 10.00 17.24
CA LYS A 409 11.04 8.90 18.07
C LYS A 409 11.40 7.69 17.21
N GLY A 410 12.05 6.71 17.84
CA GLY A 410 12.32 5.41 17.26
C GLY A 410 12.99 5.48 15.90
N GLU A 411 12.61 4.61 15.03
CA GLU A 411 13.17 4.46 13.70
C GLU A 411 13.02 5.72 12.83
N TRP A 412 11.85 6.36 12.84
CA TRP A 412 11.59 7.58 12.06
C TRP A 412 12.58 8.69 12.40
N LYS A 413 12.77 8.97 13.68
CA LYS A 413 13.71 10.01 14.12
C LYS A 413 15.15 9.66 13.80
N ILE A 414 15.53 8.41 13.99
CA ILE A 414 16.90 7.96 13.78
C ILE A 414 17.25 8.00 12.28
N LEU A 415 16.33 7.63 11.39
CA LEU A 415 16.55 7.73 9.95
C LEU A 415 16.54 9.18 9.45
N GLN A 416 15.76 10.08 10.08
CA GLN A 416 15.87 11.53 9.84
C GLN A 416 17.25 12.06 10.25
N ASP A 417 17.80 11.59 11.37
CA ASP A 417 19.16 11.96 11.79
C ASP A 417 20.23 11.34 10.88
N PHE A 418 19.99 10.12 10.40
CA PHE A 418 20.85 9.47 9.41
C PHE A 418 20.88 10.24 8.08
N LEU A 419 19.77 10.74 7.59
CA LEU A 419 19.73 11.59 6.39
C LEU A 419 20.60 12.84 6.55
N LYS A 420 20.68 13.42 7.75
CA LYS A 420 21.57 14.55 8.07
C LYS A 420 23.05 14.14 8.11
N ASN A 421 23.35 12.97 8.61
CA ASN A 421 24.71 12.48 8.78
C ASN A 421 24.85 11.02 8.32
N PRO A 422 24.75 10.74 7.01
CA PRO A 422 24.76 9.37 6.50
C PRO A 422 26.13 8.66 6.62
N LYS A 423 27.15 9.35 7.13
CA LYS A 423 28.47 8.75 7.41
C LYS A 423 28.50 8.04 8.76
N ASP A 424 27.60 8.33 9.68
CA ASP A 424 27.56 7.73 11.03
C ASP A 424 26.72 6.44 11.06
N ILE A 425 27.09 5.47 10.22
CA ILE A 425 26.38 4.18 10.13
C ILE A 425 26.40 3.43 11.46
N ALA A 426 27.56 3.38 12.12
CA ALA A 426 27.71 2.66 13.38
C ALA A 426 26.92 3.31 14.53
N GLY A 427 26.84 4.64 14.57
CA GLY A 427 26.02 5.37 15.54
C GLY A 427 24.53 5.14 15.28
N THR A 428 24.12 5.19 14.00
CA THR A 428 22.73 4.90 13.58
C THR A 428 22.30 3.49 13.99
N GLN A 429 23.10 2.45 13.70
CA GLN A 429 22.80 1.08 14.12
C GLN A 429 22.63 0.95 15.64
N LYS A 430 23.52 1.58 16.43
CA LYS A 430 23.43 1.52 17.90
C LYS A 430 22.19 2.21 18.44
N GLN A 431 21.77 3.32 17.82
CA GLN A 431 20.56 4.03 18.21
C GLN A 431 19.32 3.21 17.87
N LEU A 432 19.24 2.65 16.65
CA LEU A 432 18.17 1.75 16.23
C LEU A 432 18.03 0.58 17.21
N GLU A 433 19.12 -0.13 17.50
CA GLU A 433 19.12 -1.25 18.44
C GLU A 433 18.68 -0.83 19.84
N SER A 434 19.18 0.31 20.34
CA SER A 434 18.82 0.80 21.66
C SER A 434 17.33 1.09 21.81
N GLU A 435 16.69 1.66 20.78
CA GLU A 435 15.25 1.94 20.80
C GLU A 435 14.42 0.68 20.55
N ALA A 436 14.87 -0.21 19.64
CA ALA A 436 14.21 -1.49 19.38
C ALA A 436 14.14 -2.36 20.64
N VAL A 437 15.27 -2.54 21.34
CA VAL A 437 15.31 -3.32 22.61
C VAL A 437 14.30 -2.81 23.64
N LYS A 438 14.07 -1.49 23.72
CA LYS A 438 13.09 -0.92 24.65
C LYS A 438 11.65 -1.22 24.19
N ALA A 439 11.40 -1.09 22.91
CA ALA A 439 10.06 -1.21 22.35
C ALA A 439 9.57 -2.66 22.30
N TYR A 440 10.41 -3.60 21.88
CA TYR A 440 10.04 -5.02 21.76
C TYR A 440 9.98 -5.77 23.11
N LYS A 441 10.47 -5.17 24.20
CA LYS A 441 10.33 -5.74 25.55
C LYS A 441 9.12 -5.20 26.31
N SER A 442 8.46 -4.16 25.81
CA SER A 442 7.31 -3.51 26.44
C SER A 442 5.99 -4.14 26.00
#